data_28674ee64cf58f9a1f1b9ad2381702af
#
_entry.id   28674ee64cf58f9a1f1b9ad2381702af
#
_cell.length_a   1.000
_cell.length_b   1.000
_cell.length_c   1.000
_cell.angle_alpha   90.00
_cell.angle_beta   90.00
_cell.angle_gamma   90.00
#
_symmetry.space_group_name_H-M   'P 1'
#
loop_
_entity.id
_entity.type
_entity.pdbx_description
1 polymer ?
#
loop_
_entity_poly.entity_id
_entity_poly.type
_entity_poly.pdbx_seq_one_letter_code
_entity_poly.pdbx_strand_id
1 'polypeptide(L)'
;MIRYQEKNDLFCFIVNYHAMTTIQDGDLLKENTLNATMDFLSLGMDPEKSTFWIQSDVHQVAELTWILSVVTSVGLMERGTSYKDKLAKGVTPNMGLFSYPILMAADILLFGGEIVPVGKDQKQHLEMTRDIAIRFNNTFGDILVIPEPDIEKDTQLVPGVDGQKMSKSYNNTIPIFGKETVIKKKVMSIVTDSSGVNEAKNTNCTLFNIYSLFLDENEKRELTDKFETPGTGYGEIKKDLYSNIMDFFQPFREKREYYEQHKDDVFDIMKHGAEKATEVADTFLIPVRNATGLNYRV
;
A
#
# COMPACT_ATOMS: atom_id res chain seq x y z
N MET A 1 -8.74 1.21 -1.41
CA MET A 1 -8.81 2.17 -0.28
C MET A 1 -9.97 3.16 -0.47
N ILE A 2 -9.97 4.04 -1.47
CA ILE A 2 -11.00 5.08 -1.68
C ILE A 2 -12.43 4.51 -1.72
N ARG A 3 -12.66 3.33 -2.33
CA ARG A 3 -13.98 2.69 -2.32
C ARG A 3 -14.42 2.21 -0.93
N TYR A 4 -13.49 1.85 -0.06
CA TYR A 4 -13.81 1.37 1.29
C TYR A 4 -14.21 2.51 2.20
N GLN A 5 -13.59 3.68 2.11
CA GLN A 5 -13.96 4.83 2.94
C GLN A 5 -15.39 5.34 2.70
N GLU A 6 -16.03 5.02 1.56
CA GLU A 6 -17.39 5.42 1.27
C GLU A 6 -18.46 4.52 1.93
N LYS A 7 -18.07 3.34 2.43
CA LYS A 7 -19.01 2.30 2.89
C LYS A 7 -18.66 1.66 4.22
N ASN A 8 -17.48 1.95 4.76
CA ASN A 8 -16.97 1.32 5.97
C ASN A 8 -16.27 2.35 6.87
N ASP A 9 -16.16 2.03 8.14
CA ASP A 9 -15.24 2.72 9.04
C ASP A 9 -13.80 2.31 8.68
N LEU A 10 -13.17 3.08 7.82
CA LEU A 10 -11.85 2.75 7.31
C LEU A 10 -10.75 3.23 8.27
N PHE A 11 -9.96 2.28 8.77
CA PHE A 11 -8.71 2.50 9.49
C PHE A 11 -7.55 2.31 8.53
N CYS A 12 -6.77 3.36 8.28
CA CYS A 12 -5.63 3.34 7.37
C CYS A 12 -4.46 4.10 7.98
N PHE A 13 -3.25 3.57 7.83
CA PHE A 13 -2.06 4.18 8.45
C PHE A 13 -0.80 3.98 7.60
N ILE A 14 0.17 4.84 7.83
CA ILE A 14 1.49 4.76 7.20
C ILE A 14 2.38 3.86 8.06
N VAL A 15 2.86 2.77 7.49
CA VAL A 15 3.53 1.63 8.14
C VAL A 15 5.01 1.89 8.45
N ASN A 16 5.32 2.96 9.18
CA ASN A 16 6.71 3.36 9.42
C ASN A 16 7.49 2.40 10.33
N TYR A 17 6.86 1.71 11.31
CA TYR A 17 7.52 0.62 12.06
C TYR A 17 7.91 -0.54 11.15
N HIS A 18 7.03 -0.96 10.23
CA HIS A 18 7.36 -2.01 9.27
C HIS A 18 8.50 -1.58 8.35
N ALA A 19 8.54 -0.32 7.93
CA ALA A 19 9.61 0.21 7.08
C ALA A 19 10.99 0.12 7.75
N MET A 20 11.07 0.22 9.08
CA MET A 20 12.34 0.07 9.84
C MET A 20 13.00 -1.29 9.65
N THR A 21 12.28 -2.33 9.25
CA THR A 21 12.86 -3.65 8.97
C THR A 21 13.89 -3.62 7.83
N THR A 22 13.84 -2.58 6.99
CA THR A 22 14.70 -2.40 5.82
C THR A 22 15.35 -1.02 5.75
N ILE A 23 14.75 0.01 6.34
CA ILE A 23 15.28 1.38 6.36
C ILE A 23 15.83 1.65 7.76
N GLN A 24 17.16 1.77 7.87
CA GLN A 24 17.85 2.04 9.13
C GLN A 24 18.42 3.48 9.20
N ASP A 25 18.10 4.30 8.19
CA ASP A 25 18.40 5.74 8.15
C ASP A 25 17.15 6.51 8.62
N GLY A 26 17.29 7.22 9.75
CA GLY A 26 16.17 7.93 10.37
C GLY A 26 15.66 9.11 9.55
N ASP A 27 16.53 9.84 8.86
CA ASP A 27 16.14 10.97 8.02
C ASP A 27 15.40 10.48 6.78
N LEU A 28 15.87 9.41 6.15
CA LEU A 28 15.20 8.75 5.03
C LEU A 28 13.84 8.17 5.44
N LEU A 29 13.74 7.55 6.63
CA LEU A 29 12.48 7.03 7.15
C LEU A 29 11.46 8.16 7.35
N LYS A 30 11.88 9.27 7.95
CA LYS A 30 11.05 10.46 8.16
C LYS A 30 10.56 11.05 6.84
N GLU A 31 11.46 11.21 5.88
CA GLU A 31 11.14 11.74 4.56
C GLU A 31 10.13 10.82 3.84
N ASN A 32 10.37 9.51 3.82
CA ASN A 32 9.48 8.54 3.19
C ASN A 32 8.11 8.49 3.86
N THR A 33 8.05 8.58 5.20
CA THR A 33 6.80 8.61 5.96
C THR A 33 5.96 9.83 5.56
N LEU A 34 6.56 11.01 5.53
CA LEU A 34 5.86 12.25 5.16
C LEU A 34 5.43 12.24 3.69
N ASN A 35 6.30 11.79 2.79
CA ASN A 35 5.97 11.67 1.36
C ASN A 35 4.81 10.70 1.14
N ALA A 36 4.82 9.52 1.76
CA ALA A 36 3.73 8.56 1.66
C ALA A 36 2.41 9.14 2.18
N THR A 37 2.44 9.85 3.32
CA THR A 37 1.27 10.52 3.89
C THR A 37 0.66 11.51 2.88
N MET A 38 1.49 12.41 2.34
CA MET A 38 1.04 13.38 1.34
C MET A 38 0.53 12.72 0.06
N ASP A 39 1.15 11.61 -0.39
CA ASP A 39 0.70 10.85 -1.54
C ASP A 39 -0.70 10.26 -1.33
N PHE A 40 -0.96 9.64 -0.16
CA PHE A 40 -2.28 9.09 0.17
C PHE A 40 -3.36 10.18 0.21
N LEU A 41 -3.11 11.28 0.90
CA LEU A 41 -4.03 12.42 0.98
C LEU A 41 -4.30 13.00 -0.41
N SER A 42 -3.27 13.14 -1.24
CA SER A 42 -3.40 13.68 -2.59
C SER A 42 -4.19 12.76 -3.51
N LEU A 43 -4.04 11.45 -3.37
CA LEU A 43 -4.75 10.44 -4.17
C LEU A 43 -6.18 10.18 -3.71
N GLY A 44 -6.68 10.90 -2.69
CA GLY A 44 -8.09 10.88 -2.33
C GLY A 44 -8.41 10.20 -0.99
N MET A 45 -7.40 9.88 -0.16
CA MET A 45 -7.66 9.55 1.23
C MET A 45 -8.29 10.76 1.91
N ASP A 46 -9.51 10.59 2.40
CA ASP A 46 -10.31 11.63 3.05
C ASP A 46 -10.26 11.44 4.57
N PRO A 47 -9.58 12.33 5.31
CA PRO A 47 -9.45 12.21 6.76
C PRO A 47 -10.76 12.45 7.53
N GLU A 48 -11.79 13.03 6.87
CA GLU A 48 -13.11 13.17 7.47
C GLU A 48 -13.93 11.88 7.40
N LYS A 49 -13.66 11.03 6.39
CA LYS A 49 -14.32 9.73 6.17
C LYS A 49 -13.56 8.55 6.73
N SER A 50 -12.26 8.73 6.98
CA SER A 50 -11.34 7.66 7.38
C SER A 50 -10.56 8.06 8.60
N THR A 51 -10.24 7.11 9.47
CA THR A 51 -9.21 7.30 10.47
C THR A 51 -7.86 7.04 9.83
N PHE A 52 -7.08 8.11 9.59
CA PHE A 52 -5.80 8.04 8.89
C PHE A 52 -4.66 8.62 9.71
N TRP A 53 -3.63 7.82 10.01
CA TRP A 53 -2.53 8.21 10.91
C TRP A 53 -1.19 7.58 10.53
N ILE A 54 -0.13 7.90 11.29
CA ILE A 54 1.18 7.24 11.20
C ILE A 54 1.24 6.15 12.28
N GLN A 55 1.59 4.92 11.91
CA GLN A 55 1.59 3.75 12.79
C GLN A 55 2.27 4.00 14.13
N SER A 56 3.43 4.68 14.15
CA SER A 56 4.19 4.95 15.37
C SER A 56 3.51 5.91 16.37
N ASP A 57 2.48 6.64 15.92
CA ASP A 57 1.80 7.61 16.77
C ASP A 57 0.75 6.94 17.67
N VAL A 58 0.41 5.67 17.40
CA VAL A 58 -0.46 4.83 18.23
C VAL A 58 0.38 3.77 18.94
N HIS A 59 0.89 4.12 20.13
CA HIS A 59 1.84 3.27 20.86
C HIS A 59 1.28 1.92 21.30
N GLN A 60 -0.04 1.80 21.40
CA GLN A 60 -0.76 0.59 21.78
C GLN A 60 -0.47 -0.58 20.84
N VAL A 61 -0.10 -0.31 19.60
CA VAL A 61 0.28 -1.37 18.65
C VAL A 61 1.51 -2.14 19.12
N ALA A 62 2.49 -1.46 19.73
CA ALA A 62 3.68 -2.09 20.27
C ALA A 62 3.36 -2.96 21.52
N GLU A 63 2.45 -2.48 22.37
CA GLU A 63 1.98 -3.25 23.53
C GLU A 63 1.28 -4.53 23.08
N LEU A 64 0.31 -4.43 22.15
CA LEU A 64 -0.39 -5.61 21.66
C LEU A 64 0.56 -6.57 20.93
N THR A 65 1.54 -6.04 20.17
CA THR A 65 2.59 -6.87 19.55
C THR A 65 3.33 -7.72 20.57
N TRP A 66 3.69 -7.15 21.73
CA TRP A 66 4.34 -7.92 22.79
C TRP A 66 3.41 -9.00 23.34
N ILE A 67 2.16 -8.67 23.66
CA ILE A 67 1.17 -9.61 24.19
C ILE A 67 0.95 -10.76 23.21
N LEU A 68 0.77 -10.48 21.93
CA LEU A 68 0.59 -11.50 20.89
C LEU A 68 1.84 -12.36 20.67
N SER A 69 3.03 -11.81 20.90
CA SER A 69 4.30 -12.56 20.81
C SER A 69 4.36 -13.71 21.81
N VAL A 70 3.74 -13.57 22.99
CA VAL A 70 3.73 -14.61 24.05
C VAL A 70 2.92 -15.84 23.64
N VAL A 71 1.87 -15.69 22.83
CA VAL A 71 1.03 -16.79 22.34
C VAL A 71 1.45 -17.29 20.95
N THR A 72 2.40 -16.62 20.29
CA THR A 72 2.86 -16.97 18.95
C THR A 72 4.04 -17.92 19.00
N SER A 73 3.92 -19.11 18.39
CA SER A 73 5.05 -20.05 18.35
C SER A 73 6.10 -19.66 17.32
N VAL A 74 7.38 -19.91 17.63
CA VAL A 74 8.51 -19.73 16.69
C VAL A 74 8.26 -20.49 15.38
N GLY A 75 7.74 -21.72 15.42
CA GLY A 75 7.43 -22.50 14.24
C GLY A 75 6.37 -21.89 13.32
N LEU A 76 5.44 -21.05 13.84
CA LEU A 76 4.54 -20.27 13.01
C LEU A 76 5.32 -19.20 12.23
N MET A 77 6.22 -18.49 12.89
CA MET A 77 7.02 -17.43 12.30
C MET A 77 8.00 -17.96 11.23
N GLU A 78 8.62 -19.11 11.49
CA GLU A 78 9.54 -19.78 10.54
C GLU A 78 8.84 -20.23 9.24
N ARG A 79 7.53 -20.40 9.23
CA ARG A 79 6.75 -20.74 8.03
C ARG A 79 6.50 -19.54 7.12
N GLY A 80 6.73 -18.31 7.59
CA GLY A 80 6.53 -17.09 6.81
C GLY A 80 7.36 -17.09 5.49
N THR A 81 6.69 -17.00 4.34
CA THR A 81 7.35 -17.00 3.02
C THR A 81 8.26 -15.80 2.86
N SER A 82 7.82 -14.61 3.26
CA SER A 82 8.63 -13.39 3.14
C SER A 82 9.93 -13.46 3.93
N TYR A 83 9.95 -14.12 5.09
CA TYR A 83 11.18 -14.33 5.85
C TYR A 83 12.16 -15.23 5.06
N LYS A 84 11.64 -16.37 4.55
CA LYS A 84 12.43 -17.31 3.74
C LYS A 84 12.98 -16.67 2.46
N ASP A 85 12.15 -15.90 1.77
CA ASP A 85 12.54 -15.21 0.53
C ASP A 85 13.64 -14.18 0.75
N LYS A 86 13.58 -13.45 1.87
CA LYS A 86 14.64 -12.49 2.22
C LYS A 86 15.95 -13.18 2.58
N LEU A 87 15.87 -14.29 3.32
CA LEU A 87 17.06 -15.13 3.59
C LEU A 87 17.68 -15.67 2.30
N ALA A 88 16.84 -16.18 1.40
CA ALA A 88 17.31 -16.70 0.10
C ALA A 88 17.97 -15.61 -0.77
N LYS A 89 17.58 -14.35 -0.60
CA LYS A 89 18.19 -13.17 -1.25
C LYS A 89 19.44 -12.63 -0.52
N GLY A 90 19.91 -13.31 0.52
CA GLY A 90 21.12 -12.93 1.26
C GLY A 90 20.92 -11.74 2.22
N VAL A 91 19.69 -11.39 2.56
CA VAL A 91 19.42 -10.35 3.57
C VAL A 91 19.76 -10.93 4.95
N THR A 92 20.59 -10.20 5.72
CA THR A 92 20.90 -10.59 7.10
C THR A 92 19.63 -10.50 7.96
N PRO A 93 19.17 -11.61 8.57
CA PRO A 93 17.97 -11.60 9.37
C PRO A 93 18.19 -10.80 10.67
N ASN A 94 17.19 -10.00 11.03
CA ASN A 94 17.09 -9.36 12.34
C ASN A 94 15.75 -9.72 12.98
N MET A 95 15.58 -9.42 14.27
CA MET A 95 14.36 -9.74 15.00
C MET A 95 13.14 -9.00 14.42
N GLY A 96 13.26 -7.77 13.96
CA GLY A 96 12.18 -7.04 13.30
C GLY A 96 11.70 -7.75 12.03
N LEU A 97 12.63 -8.24 11.21
CA LEU A 97 12.30 -9.02 10.01
C LEU A 97 11.66 -10.37 10.35
N PHE A 98 12.02 -10.97 11.46
CA PHE A 98 11.43 -12.23 11.92
C PHE A 98 10.02 -12.03 12.50
N SER A 99 9.84 -10.97 13.31
CA SER A 99 8.63 -10.75 14.11
C SER A 99 7.60 -9.79 13.49
N TYR A 100 7.90 -9.13 12.35
CA TYR A 100 6.94 -8.18 11.74
C TYR A 100 5.53 -8.77 11.46
N PRO A 101 5.33 -10.09 11.21
CA PRO A 101 3.96 -10.60 11.06
C PRO A 101 3.13 -10.51 12.36
N ILE A 102 3.78 -10.48 13.53
CA ILE A 102 3.09 -10.26 14.81
C ILE A 102 2.70 -8.78 14.93
N LEU A 103 3.58 -7.88 14.52
CA LEU A 103 3.26 -6.45 14.45
C LEU A 103 2.09 -6.20 13.50
N MET A 104 2.09 -6.83 12.31
CA MET A 104 0.95 -6.75 11.37
C MET A 104 -0.34 -7.31 11.98
N ALA A 105 -0.25 -8.42 12.74
CA ALA A 105 -1.41 -8.94 13.46
C ALA A 105 -1.92 -7.93 14.49
N ALA A 106 -1.04 -7.26 15.22
CA ALA A 106 -1.41 -6.22 16.17
C ALA A 106 -2.06 -5.02 15.47
N ASP A 107 -1.55 -4.58 14.33
CA ASP A 107 -2.12 -3.50 13.53
C ASP A 107 -3.59 -3.76 13.12
N ILE A 108 -3.94 -5.02 12.87
CA ILE A 108 -5.29 -5.43 12.47
C ILE A 108 -6.19 -5.64 13.68
N LEU A 109 -5.70 -6.38 14.66
CA LEU A 109 -6.50 -6.85 15.80
C LEU A 109 -6.78 -5.74 16.82
N LEU A 110 -5.90 -4.73 16.90
CA LEU A 110 -6.04 -3.60 17.82
C LEU A 110 -7.29 -2.74 17.55
N PHE A 111 -7.78 -2.75 16.32
CA PHE A 111 -8.94 -1.97 15.89
C PHE A 111 -10.18 -2.82 15.62
N GLY A 112 -10.15 -4.11 15.99
CA GLY A 112 -11.26 -5.02 15.75
C GLY A 112 -11.59 -5.19 14.26
N GLY A 113 -10.59 -5.11 13.38
CA GLY A 113 -10.77 -5.17 11.94
C GLY A 113 -11.48 -6.46 11.50
N GLU A 114 -12.71 -6.32 10.98
CA GLU A 114 -13.49 -7.45 10.47
C GLU A 114 -13.06 -7.85 9.06
N ILE A 115 -12.78 -6.86 8.21
CA ILE A 115 -12.42 -7.04 6.80
C ILE A 115 -11.07 -6.36 6.55
N VAL A 116 -10.13 -7.09 5.96
CA VAL A 116 -8.81 -6.56 5.62
C VAL A 116 -8.59 -6.69 4.12
N PRO A 117 -8.64 -5.55 3.38
CA PRO A 117 -8.31 -5.53 1.96
C PRO A 117 -6.82 -5.79 1.75
N VAL A 118 -6.50 -6.89 1.09
CA VAL A 118 -5.10 -7.29 0.85
C VAL A 118 -4.87 -7.81 -0.55
N GLY A 119 -3.66 -7.61 -1.07
CA GLY A 119 -3.20 -8.30 -2.26
C GLY A 119 -3.01 -9.80 -2.00
N LYS A 120 -2.99 -10.60 -3.07
CA LYS A 120 -2.77 -12.07 -2.99
C LYS A 120 -1.47 -12.45 -2.27
N ASP A 121 -0.45 -11.61 -2.37
CA ASP A 121 0.85 -11.79 -1.72
C ASP A 121 0.79 -11.63 -0.19
N GLN A 122 -0.23 -10.94 0.33
CA GLN A 122 -0.44 -10.73 1.77
C GLN A 122 -1.37 -11.79 2.40
N LYS A 123 -1.96 -12.70 1.61
CA LYS A 123 -2.90 -13.71 2.11
C LYS A 123 -2.30 -14.52 3.26
N GLN A 124 -1.04 -14.96 3.13
CA GLN A 124 -0.38 -15.76 4.18
C GLN A 124 -0.23 -14.98 5.50
N HIS A 125 0.09 -13.69 5.43
CA HIS A 125 0.22 -12.88 6.64
C HIS A 125 -1.12 -12.73 7.37
N LEU A 126 -2.21 -12.61 6.61
CA LEU A 126 -3.54 -12.55 7.22
C LEU A 126 -3.98 -13.89 7.81
N GLU A 127 -3.64 -15.02 7.19
CA GLU A 127 -3.85 -16.35 7.81
C GLU A 127 -3.03 -16.50 9.11
N MET A 128 -1.80 -15.98 9.14
CA MET A 128 -1.00 -15.94 10.39
C MET A 128 -1.67 -15.06 11.45
N THR A 129 -2.23 -13.92 11.07
CA THR A 129 -3.00 -13.03 11.98
C THR A 129 -4.19 -13.77 12.58
N ARG A 130 -4.94 -14.50 11.75
CA ARG A 130 -6.08 -15.34 12.20
C ARG A 130 -5.63 -16.42 13.18
N ASP A 131 -4.56 -17.15 12.86
CA ASP A 131 -3.98 -18.17 13.74
C ASP A 131 -3.56 -17.58 15.10
N ILE A 132 -2.97 -16.39 15.12
CA ILE A 132 -2.56 -15.69 16.34
C ILE A 132 -3.79 -15.27 17.15
N ALA A 133 -4.83 -14.71 16.53
CA ALA A 133 -6.07 -14.32 17.19
C ALA A 133 -6.78 -15.53 17.80
N ILE A 134 -6.89 -16.65 17.08
CA ILE A 134 -7.48 -17.90 17.57
C ILE A 134 -6.71 -18.43 18.78
N ARG A 135 -5.38 -18.42 18.74
CA ARG A 135 -4.54 -18.89 19.86
C ARG A 135 -4.70 -18.00 21.09
N PHE A 136 -4.75 -16.68 20.89
CA PHE A 136 -5.02 -15.73 21.97
C PHE A 136 -6.38 -16.02 22.60
N ASN A 137 -7.44 -16.12 21.78
CA ASN A 137 -8.79 -16.36 22.25
C ASN A 137 -8.93 -17.71 22.99
N ASN A 138 -8.28 -18.76 22.50
CA ASN A 138 -8.24 -20.06 23.19
C ASN A 138 -7.54 -20.02 24.56
N THR A 139 -6.59 -19.07 24.74
CA THR A 139 -5.81 -18.97 25.97
C THR A 139 -6.47 -18.04 26.99
N PHE A 140 -7.02 -16.90 26.52
CA PHE A 140 -7.47 -15.82 27.39
C PHE A 140 -8.97 -15.49 27.28
N GLY A 141 -9.72 -16.20 26.42
CA GLY A 141 -11.15 -15.99 26.17
C GLY A 141 -11.39 -15.26 24.84
N ASP A 142 -12.64 -15.32 24.34
CA ASP A 142 -13.06 -14.75 23.05
C ASP A 142 -13.09 -13.21 23.11
N ILE A 143 -11.98 -12.59 22.82
CA ILE A 143 -11.76 -11.12 22.90
C ILE A 143 -11.44 -10.51 21.56
N LEU A 144 -10.52 -11.15 20.79
CA LEU A 144 -10.05 -10.63 19.52
C LEU A 144 -10.97 -11.05 18.39
N VAL A 145 -11.35 -10.10 17.56
CA VAL A 145 -12.09 -10.36 16.32
C VAL A 145 -11.17 -11.09 15.34
N ILE A 146 -11.67 -12.17 14.73
CA ILE A 146 -10.91 -12.92 13.72
C ILE A 146 -11.20 -12.29 12.36
N PRO A 147 -10.21 -11.65 11.72
CA PRO A 147 -10.43 -10.89 10.49
C PRO A 147 -10.65 -11.79 9.28
N GLU A 148 -11.41 -11.31 8.28
CA GLU A 148 -11.58 -11.96 7.00
C GLU A 148 -10.82 -11.22 5.89
N PRO A 149 -10.13 -11.95 4.98
CA PRO A 149 -9.45 -11.33 3.85
C PRO A 149 -10.46 -10.87 2.78
N ASP A 150 -10.33 -9.64 2.34
CA ASP A 150 -10.94 -9.20 1.08
C ASP A 150 -9.85 -9.10 0.01
N ILE A 151 -9.79 -10.13 -0.84
CA ILE A 151 -8.80 -10.23 -1.91
C ILE A 151 -9.49 -9.80 -3.21
N GLU A 152 -9.20 -8.59 -3.66
CA GLU A 152 -9.69 -8.13 -4.97
C GLU A 152 -9.24 -9.09 -6.08
N LYS A 153 -10.24 -9.66 -6.78
CA LYS A 153 -10.00 -10.63 -7.86
C LYS A 153 -9.39 -10.00 -9.11
N ASP A 154 -9.59 -8.69 -9.29
CA ASP A 154 -9.27 -7.95 -10.51
C ASP A 154 -8.13 -6.94 -10.40
N THR A 155 -7.21 -7.12 -9.45
CA THR A 155 -5.97 -6.35 -9.49
C THR A 155 -5.15 -6.78 -10.70
N GLN A 156 -5.41 -6.14 -11.86
CA GLN A 156 -4.57 -6.30 -13.04
C GLN A 156 -3.15 -5.89 -12.68
N LEU A 157 -2.20 -6.73 -13.03
CA LEU A 157 -0.79 -6.38 -12.91
C LEU A 157 -0.49 -5.26 -13.88
N VAL A 158 -0.18 -4.08 -13.37
CA VAL A 158 0.26 -2.95 -14.21
C VAL A 158 1.66 -3.28 -14.76
N PRO A 159 1.85 -3.28 -16.08
CA PRO A 159 3.18 -3.48 -16.64
C PRO A 159 4.07 -2.26 -16.41
N GLY A 160 5.34 -2.49 -16.13
CA GLY A 160 6.38 -1.46 -16.11
C GLY A 160 6.78 -1.02 -17.50
N VAL A 161 7.61 0.01 -17.61
CA VAL A 161 8.08 0.54 -18.92
C VAL A 161 8.85 -0.50 -19.75
N ASP A 162 9.33 -1.56 -19.14
CA ASP A 162 10.06 -2.69 -19.72
C ASP A 162 9.17 -3.90 -20.08
N GLY A 163 7.86 -3.81 -19.83
CA GLY A 163 6.89 -4.87 -20.05
C GLY A 163 6.80 -5.93 -18.96
N GLN A 164 7.65 -5.88 -17.95
CA GLN A 164 7.55 -6.73 -16.77
C GLN A 164 6.58 -6.13 -15.74
N LYS A 165 6.31 -6.85 -14.65
CA LYS A 165 5.53 -6.31 -13.53
C LYS A 165 6.14 -4.98 -13.05
N MET A 166 5.35 -3.92 -12.97
CA MET A 166 5.79 -2.63 -12.45
C MET A 166 6.28 -2.75 -10.99
N SER A 167 7.49 -2.31 -10.72
CA SER A 167 8.09 -2.34 -9.38
C SER A 167 9.17 -1.28 -9.22
N LYS A 168 9.23 -0.64 -8.04
CA LYS A 168 10.34 0.28 -7.71
C LYS A 168 11.69 -0.44 -7.76
N SER A 169 11.77 -1.71 -7.33
CA SER A 169 13.01 -2.50 -7.34
C SER A 169 13.55 -2.79 -8.74
N TYR A 170 12.70 -2.77 -9.76
CA TYR A 170 13.10 -2.93 -11.16
C TYR A 170 13.35 -1.60 -11.89
N ASN A 171 13.14 -0.47 -11.20
CA ASN A 171 13.27 0.87 -11.79
C ASN A 171 12.44 1.07 -13.08
N ASN A 172 11.34 0.35 -13.21
CA ASN A 172 10.45 0.33 -14.37
C ASN A 172 9.12 1.05 -14.15
N THR A 173 9.00 1.84 -13.08
CA THR A 173 7.80 2.59 -12.71
C THR A 173 7.67 3.89 -13.50
N ILE A 174 6.43 4.34 -13.72
CA ILE A 174 6.10 5.70 -14.14
C ILE A 174 5.65 6.45 -12.88
N PRO A 175 6.38 7.47 -12.41
CA PRO A 175 5.99 8.21 -11.22
C PRO A 175 4.74 9.07 -11.49
N ILE A 176 3.80 9.10 -10.54
CA ILE A 176 2.61 9.96 -10.59
C ILE A 176 2.99 11.39 -10.20
N PHE A 177 3.79 11.52 -9.15
CA PHE A 177 4.29 12.77 -8.61
C PHE A 177 5.75 13.01 -9.02
N GLY A 178 6.19 14.26 -8.95
CA GLY A 178 7.54 14.66 -9.29
C GLY A 178 7.63 15.50 -10.60
N LYS A 179 8.86 15.68 -11.09
CA LYS A 179 9.12 16.55 -12.23
C LYS A 179 8.57 15.98 -13.54
N GLU A 180 7.85 16.78 -14.30
CA GLU A 180 7.27 16.42 -15.61
C GLU A 180 8.30 15.82 -16.57
N THR A 181 9.52 16.39 -16.58
CA THR A 181 10.62 15.89 -17.42
C THR A 181 10.99 14.43 -17.11
N VAL A 182 10.89 14.02 -15.83
CA VAL A 182 11.14 12.64 -15.39
C VAL A 182 10.01 11.73 -15.85
N ILE A 183 8.75 12.14 -15.65
CA ILE A 183 7.57 11.40 -16.10
C ILE A 183 7.62 11.19 -17.61
N LYS A 184 7.84 12.28 -18.37
CA LYS A 184 7.98 12.23 -19.83
C LYS A 184 9.07 11.27 -20.27
N LYS A 185 10.26 11.34 -19.66
CA LYS A 185 11.37 10.42 -19.96
C LYS A 185 10.98 8.95 -19.73
N LYS A 186 10.25 8.66 -18.64
CA LYS A 186 9.79 7.29 -18.33
C LYS A 186 8.75 6.82 -19.35
N VAL A 187 7.76 7.65 -19.71
CA VAL A 187 6.76 7.29 -20.72
C VAL A 187 7.41 7.06 -22.08
N MET A 188 8.34 7.94 -22.49
CA MET A 188 9.06 7.77 -23.75
C MET A 188 9.96 6.52 -23.79
N SER A 189 10.34 5.96 -22.62
CA SER A 189 11.16 4.76 -22.53
C SER A 189 10.36 3.45 -22.55
N ILE A 190 9.01 3.49 -22.62
CA ILE A 190 8.19 2.29 -22.75
C ILE A 190 8.65 1.47 -23.94
N VAL A 191 8.89 0.17 -23.72
CA VAL A 191 9.33 -0.75 -24.78
C VAL A 191 8.24 -0.93 -25.85
N THR A 192 8.65 -0.95 -27.10
CA THR A 192 7.80 -1.20 -28.27
C THR A 192 8.57 -2.08 -29.23
N ASP A 193 7.87 -2.74 -30.14
CA ASP A 193 8.50 -3.42 -31.27
C ASP A 193 9.09 -2.43 -32.29
N SER A 194 9.60 -2.96 -33.41
CA SER A 194 10.25 -2.17 -34.47
C SER A 194 9.30 -1.71 -35.60
N SER A 195 7.97 -1.85 -35.42
CA SER A 195 6.99 -1.45 -36.44
C SER A 195 7.09 0.03 -36.79
N GLY A 196 7.23 0.30 -38.09
CA GLY A 196 7.36 1.66 -38.63
C GLY A 196 6.03 2.42 -38.61
N VAL A 197 6.08 3.70 -39.04
CA VAL A 197 4.89 4.56 -39.11
C VAL A 197 3.83 4.00 -40.06
N ASN A 198 4.26 3.41 -41.18
CA ASN A 198 3.38 2.88 -42.23
C ASN A 198 2.95 1.42 -41.99
N GLU A 199 3.11 0.91 -40.77
CA GLU A 199 2.75 -0.45 -40.39
C GLU A 199 1.74 -0.44 -39.27
N ALA A 200 0.78 -1.38 -39.30
CA ALA A 200 -0.10 -1.63 -38.18
C ALA A 200 0.71 -2.09 -36.96
N LYS A 201 0.28 -1.69 -35.77
CA LYS A 201 0.95 -1.99 -34.51
C LYS A 201 0.18 -3.05 -33.70
N ASN A 202 0.91 -3.82 -32.93
CA ASN A 202 0.33 -4.84 -32.07
C ASN A 202 -0.34 -4.19 -30.84
N THR A 203 -1.64 -4.44 -30.65
CA THR A 203 -2.39 -4.03 -29.45
C THR A 203 -2.06 -4.86 -28.22
N ASN A 204 -1.46 -6.05 -28.37
CA ASN A 204 -0.97 -6.84 -27.24
C ASN A 204 0.47 -6.45 -26.87
N CYS A 205 0.66 -5.18 -26.49
CA CYS A 205 1.97 -4.65 -26.13
C CYS A 205 1.90 -3.78 -24.85
N THR A 206 3.06 -3.53 -24.26
CA THR A 206 3.20 -2.75 -23.02
C THR A 206 2.60 -1.36 -23.12
N LEU A 207 2.85 -0.67 -24.24
CA LEU A 207 2.35 0.70 -24.46
C LEU A 207 0.82 0.74 -24.49
N PHE A 208 0.19 -0.18 -25.23
CA PHE A 208 -1.28 -0.29 -25.31
C PHE A 208 -1.89 -0.61 -23.94
N ASN A 209 -1.30 -1.58 -23.23
CA ASN A 209 -1.79 -2.01 -21.92
C ASN A 209 -1.73 -0.87 -20.89
N ILE A 210 -0.64 -0.09 -20.87
CA ILE A 210 -0.53 1.07 -19.97
C ILE A 210 -1.52 2.17 -20.36
N TYR A 211 -1.64 2.47 -21.64
CA TYR A 211 -2.54 3.53 -22.11
C TYR A 211 -4.00 3.21 -21.81
N SER A 212 -4.40 1.96 -22.02
CA SER A 212 -5.77 1.49 -21.75
C SER A 212 -6.22 1.63 -20.29
N LEU A 213 -5.31 1.80 -19.33
CA LEU A 213 -5.66 2.03 -17.92
C LEU A 213 -6.34 3.38 -17.67
N PHE A 214 -6.20 4.33 -18.58
CA PHE A 214 -6.70 5.70 -18.46
C PHE A 214 -7.93 5.97 -19.34
N LEU A 215 -8.40 4.97 -20.08
CA LEU A 215 -9.40 5.14 -21.12
C LEU A 215 -10.69 4.40 -20.78
N ASP A 216 -11.83 4.98 -21.20
CA ASP A 216 -13.09 4.28 -21.23
C ASP A 216 -13.17 3.30 -22.42
N GLU A 217 -14.29 2.57 -22.56
CA GLU A 217 -14.46 1.55 -23.61
C GLU A 217 -14.50 2.15 -25.04
N ASN A 218 -14.96 3.40 -25.21
CA ASN A 218 -14.98 4.05 -26.52
C ASN A 218 -13.59 4.55 -26.88
N GLU A 219 -12.92 5.21 -25.96
CA GLU A 219 -11.54 5.67 -26.11
C GLU A 219 -10.57 4.51 -26.36
N LYS A 220 -10.78 3.34 -25.74
CA LYS A 220 -10.00 2.12 -26.03
C LYS A 220 -10.19 1.63 -27.45
N ARG A 221 -11.41 1.74 -28.02
CA ARG A 221 -11.66 1.41 -29.43
C ARG A 221 -10.90 2.36 -30.35
N GLU A 222 -10.96 3.67 -30.08
CA GLU A 222 -10.20 4.68 -30.85
C GLU A 222 -8.69 4.41 -30.76
N LEU A 223 -8.18 4.04 -29.58
CA LEU A 223 -6.78 3.66 -29.44
C LEU A 223 -6.45 2.40 -30.24
N THR A 224 -7.34 1.40 -30.24
CA THR A 224 -7.19 0.17 -31.04
C THR A 224 -7.10 0.52 -32.52
N ASP A 225 -8.03 1.32 -33.04
CA ASP A 225 -8.04 1.77 -34.45
C ASP A 225 -6.74 2.54 -34.77
N LYS A 226 -6.25 3.37 -33.87
CA LYS A 226 -4.98 4.10 -34.02
C LYS A 226 -3.76 3.17 -34.08
N PHE A 227 -3.78 2.04 -33.39
CA PHE A 227 -2.72 1.02 -33.44
C PHE A 227 -2.79 0.19 -34.73
N GLU A 228 -3.98 -0.22 -35.14
CA GLU A 228 -4.19 -1.12 -36.27
C GLU A 228 -4.12 -0.38 -37.63
N THR A 229 -4.35 0.93 -37.64
CA THR A 229 -4.29 1.76 -38.85
C THR A 229 -2.88 2.31 -39.06
N PRO A 230 -2.23 2.06 -40.20
CA PRO A 230 -0.96 2.69 -40.54
C PRO A 230 -1.06 4.22 -40.57
N GLY A 231 0.03 4.92 -40.24
CA GLY A 231 0.12 6.38 -40.31
C GLY A 231 0.61 7.04 -39.03
N THR A 232 0.57 6.35 -37.89
CA THR A 232 0.99 6.89 -36.57
C THR A 232 2.22 6.16 -36.06
N GLY A 233 3.24 6.88 -35.61
CA GLY A 233 4.45 6.32 -35.00
C GLY A 233 4.32 6.11 -33.48
N TYR A 234 5.04 5.15 -32.91
CA TYR A 234 5.05 4.94 -31.44
C TYR A 234 5.45 6.19 -30.66
N GLY A 235 6.33 7.03 -31.19
CA GLY A 235 6.71 8.29 -30.56
C GLY A 235 5.56 9.28 -30.37
N GLU A 236 4.59 9.30 -31.28
CA GLU A 236 3.37 10.10 -31.18
C GLU A 236 2.44 9.51 -30.14
N ILE A 237 2.16 8.20 -30.21
CA ILE A 237 1.31 7.50 -29.23
C ILE A 237 1.84 7.67 -27.80
N LYS A 238 3.16 7.62 -27.60
CA LYS A 238 3.78 7.87 -26.29
C LYS A 238 3.60 9.31 -25.82
N LYS A 239 3.60 10.30 -26.72
CA LYS A 239 3.31 11.70 -26.38
C LYS A 239 1.85 11.87 -25.96
N ASP A 240 0.93 11.22 -26.65
CA ASP A 240 -0.49 11.24 -26.30
C ASP A 240 -0.73 10.59 -24.94
N LEU A 241 -0.12 9.43 -24.68
CA LEU A 241 -0.15 8.79 -23.35
C LEU A 241 0.42 9.73 -22.27
N TYR A 242 1.54 10.41 -22.55
CA TYR A 242 2.11 11.37 -21.60
C TYR A 242 1.12 12.51 -21.30
N SER A 243 0.50 13.10 -22.32
CA SER A 243 -0.51 14.14 -22.12
C SER A 243 -1.67 13.61 -21.28
N ASN A 244 -2.21 12.45 -21.64
CA ASN A 244 -3.31 11.83 -20.92
C ASN A 244 -2.97 11.55 -19.45
N ILE A 245 -1.76 11.03 -19.16
CA ILE A 245 -1.28 10.84 -17.78
C ILE A 245 -1.22 12.18 -17.03
N MET A 246 -0.71 13.24 -17.67
CA MET A 246 -0.58 14.55 -17.04
C MET A 246 -1.96 15.14 -16.72
N ASP A 247 -2.90 15.06 -17.67
CA ASP A 247 -4.27 15.55 -17.51
C ASP A 247 -5.04 14.76 -16.46
N PHE A 248 -4.95 13.41 -16.49
CA PHE A 248 -5.61 12.55 -15.53
C PHE A 248 -5.14 12.79 -14.09
N PHE A 249 -3.84 12.94 -13.89
CA PHE A 249 -3.27 13.15 -12.56
C PHE A 249 -3.15 14.61 -12.14
N GLN A 250 -3.54 15.58 -12.98
CA GLN A 250 -3.43 17.01 -12.66
C GLN A 250 -4.07 17.38 -11.31
N PRO A 251 -5.34 17.01 -10.99
CA PRO A 251 -5.95 17.39 -9.72
C PRO A 251 -5.22 16.82 -8.51
N PHE A 252 -4.68 15.59 -8.66
CA PHE A 252 -3.91 14.94 -7.59
C PHE A 252 -2.53 15.58 -7.41
N ARG A 253 -1.91 16.02 -8.50
CA ARG A 253 -0.61 16.72 -8.49
C ARG A 253 -0.73 18.10 -7.84
N GLU A 254 -1.79 18.86 -8.17
CA GLU A 254 -2.10 20.15 -7.54
C GLU A 254 -2.32 19.99 -6.02
N LYS A 255 -3.05 18.96 -5.62
CA LYS A 255 -3.28 18.65 -4.21
C LYS A 255 -1.98 18.23 -3.51
N ARG A 256 -1.10 17.47 -4.20
CA ARG A 256 0.22 17.09 -3.67
C ARG A 256 1.12 18.31 -3.46
N GLU A 257 1.14 19.24 -4.41
CA GLU A 257 1.87 20.50 -4.31
C GLU A 257 1.36 21.38 -3.18
N TYR A 258 0.03 21.43 -2.98
CA TYR A 258 -0.57 22.10 -1.83
C TYR A 258 -0.01 21.56 -0.52
N TYR A 259 -0.01 20.23 -0.31
CA TYR A 259 0.51 19.63 0.92
C TYR A 259 2.03 19.79 1.09
N GLU A 260 2.80 19.87 0.00
CA GLU A 260 4.24 20.18 0.08
C GLU A 260 4.51 21.58 0.64
N GLN A 261 3.62 22.53 0.31
CA GLN A 261 3.71 23.91 0.77
C GLN A 261 3.06 24.12 2.15
N HIS A 262 2.11 23.25 2.57
CA HIS A 262 1.32 23.34 3.78
C HIS A 262 1.49 22.10 4.65
N LYS A 263 2.71 21.81 5.07
CA LYS A 263 3.03 20.61 5.86
C LYS A 263 2.36 20.61 7.24
N ASP A 264 2.05 21.78 7.78
CA ASP A 264 1.34 21.89 9.05
C ASP A 264 -0.05 21.30 8.96
N ASP A 265 -0.79 21.47 7.84
CA ASP A 265 -2.07 20.82 7.62
C ASP A 265 -1.95 19.30 7.61
N VAL A 266 -0.85 18.77 7.03
CA VAL A 266 -0.57 17.32 7.02
C VAL A 266 -0.33 16.81 8.44
N PHE A 267 0.44 17.54 9.24
CA PHE A 267 0.71 17.18 10.64
C PHE A 267 -0.56 17.22 11.50
N ASP A 268 -1.42 18.22 11.31
CA ASP A 268 -2.70 18.33 12.03
C ASP A 268 -3.65 17.18 11.66
N ILE A 269 -3.74 16.83 10.38
CA ILE A 269 -4.51 15.67 9.92
C ILE A 269 -4.01 14.38 10.57
N MET A 270 -2.69 14.15 10.57
CA MET A 270 -2.11 12.93 11.14
C MET A 270 -2.30 12.85 12.65
N LYS A 271 -2.13 13.98 13.33
CA LYS A 271 -2.34 14.08 14.78
C LYS A 271 -3.79 13.75 15.13
N HIS A 272 -4.74 14.35 14.43
CA HIS A 272 -6.16 14.08 14.68
C HIS A 272 -6.55 12.64 14.39
N GLY A 273 -6.02 12.04 13.30
CA GLY A 273 -6.18 10.63 13.01
C GLY A 273 -5.58 9.72 14.09
N ALA A 274 -4.41 10.06 14.61
CA ALA A 274 -3.77 9.33 15.69
C ALA A 274 -4.56 9.40 17.00
N GLU A 275 -5.13 10.56 17.33
CA GLU A 275 -6.01 10.75 18.49
C GLU A 275 -7.23 9.84 18.41
N LYS A 276 -7.96 9.86 17.28
CA LYS A 276 -9.10 8.95 17.03
C LYS A 276 -8.69 7.48 17.11
N ALA A 277 -7.59 7.10 16.48
CA ALA A 277 -7.10 5.72 16.50
C ALA A 277 -6.69 5.28 17.92
N THR A 278 -6.08 6.17 18.71
CA THR A 278 -5.70 5.92 20.10
C THR A 278 -6.92 5.63 20.99
N GLU A 279 -8.00 6.40 20.85
CA GLU A 279 -9.25 6.17 21.62
C GLU A 279 -9.83 4.79 21.34
N VAL A 280 -9.86 4.38 20.08
CA VAL A 280 -10.31 3.04 19.68
C VAL A 280 -9.37 1.96 20.22
N ALA A 281 -8.07 2.13 20.03
CA ALA A 281 -7.03 1.21 20.49
C ALA A 281 -7.09 0.98 22.02
N ASP A 282 -7.25 2.04 22.81
CA ASP A 282 -7.37 1.94 24.26
C ASP A 282 -8.62 1.13 24.66
N THR A 283 -9.75 1.36 23.97
CA THR A 283 -10.98 0.62 24.20
C THR A 283 -10.79 -0.88 23.94
N PHE A 284 -10.14 -1.25 22.83
CA PHE A 284 -9.86 -2.66 22.50
C PHE A 284 -8.81 -3.30 23.42
N LEU A 285 -7.86 -2.53 23.96
CA LEU A 285 -6.85 -3.07 24.89
C LEU A 285 -7.36 -3.33 26.29
N ILE A 286 -8.43 -2.67 26.76
CA ILE A 286 -8.98 -2.91 28.10
C ILE A 286 -9.32 -4.38 28.34
N PRO A 287 -10.14 -5.06 27.53
CA PRO A 287 -10.42 -6.49 27.73
C PRO A 287 -9.18 -7.36 27.59
N VAL A 288 -8.24 -7.02 26.70
CA VAL A 288 -6.97 -7.75 26.55
C VAL A 288 -6.13 -7.65 27.82
N ARG A 289 -5.95 -6.44 28.37
CA ARG A 289 -5.21 -6.20 29.62
C ARG A 289 -5.86 -6.90 30.81
N ASN A 290 -7.20 -6.91 30.88
CA ASN A 290 -7.95 -7.61 31.94
C ASN A 290 -7.70 -9.12 31.88
N ALA A 291 -7.84 -9.72 30.72
CA ALA A 291 -7.69 -11.17 30.54
C ALA A 291 -6.24 -11.66 30.75
N THR A 292 -5.27 -10.84 30.35
CA THR A 292 -3.83 -11.16 30.53
C THR A 292 -3.30 -10.80 31.92
N GLY A 293 -4.11 -10.17 32.79
CA GLY A 293 -3.70 -9.74 34.12
C GLY A 293 -2.81 -8.50 34.18
N LEU A 294 -2.67 -7.79 33.05
CA LEU A 294 -1.88 -6.56 32.99
C LEU A 294 -2.61 -5.35 33.61
N ASN A 295 -3.92 -5.42 33.76
CA ASN A 295 -4.73 -4.43 34.46
C ASN A 295 -4.89 -4.79 35.95
N TYR A 296 -3.79 -4.80 36.69
CA TYR A 296 -3.73 -5.30 38.09
C TYR A 296 -4.12 -4.26 39.16
N ARG A 297 -4.41 -3.01 38.74
CA ARG A 297 -4.73 -1.91 39.67
C ARG A 297 -6.23 -1.65 39.81
N VAL A 298 -7.07 -2.56 39.32
CA VAL A 298 -8.55 -2.47 39.37
C VAL A 298 -9.08 -3.26 40.55
#